data_30dd3ddf050e79647be9ee09214c4205
#
_entry.id   30dd3ddf050e79647be9ee09214c4205
#
_cell.length_a   1.000
_cell.length_b   1.000
_cell.length_c   1.000
_cell.angle_alpha   90.00
_cell.angle_beta   90.00
_cell.angle_gamma   90.00
#
_symmetry.space_group_name_H-M   'P 1'
#
loop_
_entity.id
_entity.type
_entity.pdbx_description
1 polymer ?
#
loop_
_entity_poly.entity_id
_entity_poly.type
_entity_poly.pdbx_seq_one_letter_code
_entity_poly.pdbx_strand_id
1 'polypeptide(L)'
;MDQEIEKISKKLKKELDEDRYRHTQGVMYTSAALAMRYGADLKKALLAGLLHDCAKCIPGHTKIKMCEKYGLEISEIERKNPSLLHAKLGAYLAKDKYEIEDEEILMAICSHTTGRPGMSLLEKIVYIADYMEPGRKELPNMADVRRLAFEDIDECLYRILRDSLVYLKAQDMPIDQTTEETYEYYNDARERKSRNNSQVS
;
A
#
# COMPACT_ATOMS: atom_id res chain seq x y z
N MET A 1 -13.78 9.30 17.06
CA MET A 1 -12.82 9.35 15.93
C MET A 1 -12.30 10.79 15.85
N ASP A 2 -11.04 10.99 15.47
CA ASP A 2 -10.45 12.32 15.29
C ASP A 2 -11.29 13.13 14.27
N GLN A 3 -11.56 14.41 14.55
CA GLN A 3 -12.39 15.28 13.69
C GLN A 3 -11.81 15.42 12.27
N GLU A 4 -10.48 15.41 12.14
CA GLU A 4 -9.77 15.44 10.86
C GLU A 4 -10.08 14.20 10.02
N ILE A 5 -9.96 13.02 10.62
CA ILE A 5 -10.26 11.74 9.95
C ILE A 5 -11.72 11.68 9.49
N GLU A 6 -12.66 12.15 10.32
CA GLU A 6 -14.07 12.21 9.94
C GLU A 6 -14.32 13.17 8.77
N LYS A 7 -13.68 14.34 8.76
CA LYS A 7 -13.77 15.33 7.67
C LYS A 7 -13.27 14.73 6.35
N ILE A 8 -12.09 14.09 6.37
CA ILE A 8 -11.49 13.42 5.22
C ILE A 8 -12.39 12.28 4.74
N SER A 9 -12.84 11.43 5.63
CA SER A 9 -13.73 10.30 5.32
C SER A 9 -15.02 10.74 4.63
N LYS A 10 -15.66 11.81 5.12
CA LYS A 10 -16.86 12.40 4.50
C LYS A 10 -16.59 12.96 3.10
N LYS A 11 -15.40 13.50 2.84
CA LYS A 11 -14.98 14.01 1.54
C LYS A 11 -14.75 12.85 0.57
N LEU A 12 -13.99 11.84 0.98
CA LEU A 12 -13.73 10.64 0.19
C LEU A 12 -15.00 9.87 -0.19
N LYS A 13 -15.97 9.78 0.71
CA LYS A 13 -17.27 9.13 0.43
C LYS A 13 -18.01 9.73 -0.76
N LYS A 14 -17.75 10.98 -1.11
CA LYS A 14 -18.36 11.67 -2.27
C LYS A 14 -17.56 11.48 -3.56
N GLU A 15 -16.31 11.04 -3.46
CA GLU A 15 -15.34 10.98 -4.56
C GLU A 15 -15.06 9.56 -5.04
N LEU A 16 -15.23 8.60 -4.14
CA LEU A 16 -15.06 7.18 -4.42
C LEU A 16 -16.42 6.52 -4.68
N ASP A 17 -16.43 5.47 -5.50
CA ASP A 17 -17.57 4.58 -5.56
C ASP A 17 -17.77 3.83 -4.22
N GLU A 18 -18.94 3.25 -4.03
CA GLU A 18 -19.32 2.63 -2.75
C GLU A 18 -18.40 1.47 -2.37
N ASP A 19 -18.02 0.63 -3.32
CA ASP A 19 -17.16 -0.53 -3.07
C ASP A 19 -15.74 -0.08 -2.74
N ARG A 20 -15.20 0.92 -3.45
CA ARG A 20 -13.89 1.51 -3.15
C ARG A 20 -13.87 2.22 -1.79
N TYR A 21 -14.93 2.94 -1.46
CA TYR A 21 -15.03 3.59 -0.15
C TYR A 21 -15.08 2.56 0.99
N ARG A 22 -15.85 1.47 0.82
CA ARG A 22 -15.92 0.37 1.80
C ARG A 22 -14.55 -0.30 1.98
N HIS A 23 -13.85 -0.60 0.87
CA HIS A 23 -12.48 -1.10 0.89
C HIS A 23 -11.54 -0.15 1.65
N THR A 24 -11.57 1.13 1.32
CA THR A 24 -10.75 2.16 1.98
C THR A 24 -10.97 2.20 3.49
N GLN A 25 -12.21 2.05 3.96
CA GLN A 25 -12.51 1.92 5.38
C GLN A 25 -11.93 0.63 5.98
N GLY A 26 -12.01 -0.48 5.25
CA GLY A 26 -11.39 -1.76 5.63
C GLY A 26 -9.88 -1.61 5.82
N VAL A 27 -9.19 -0.98 4.87
CA VAL A 27 -7.75 -0.71 4.95
C VAL A 27 -7.41 0.22 6.11
N MET A 28 -8.18 1.29 6.32
CA MET A 28 -7.99 2.21 7.46
C MET A 28 -8.01 1.48 8.81
N TYR A 29 -9.02 0.65 9.07
CA TYR A 29 -9.14 -0.05 10.34
C TYR A 29 -8.15 -1.21 10.47
N THR A 30 -7.80 -1.89 9.37
CA THR A 30 -6.76 -2.93 9.36
C THR A 30 -5.39 -2.32 9.64
N SER A 31 -5.06 -1.17 9.04
CA SER A 31 -3.84 -0.41 9.32
C SER A 31 -3.76 0.00 10.80
N ALA A 32 -4.87 0.47 11.36
CA ALA A 32 -4.94 0.81 12.79
C ALA A 32 -4.69 -0.41 13.69
N ALA A 33 -5.26 -1.57 13.36
CA ALA A 33 -5.05 -2.80 14.11
C ALA A 33 -3.58 -3.24 14.07
N LEU A 34 -2.94 -3.19 12.90
CA LEU A 34 -1.51 -3.48 12.75
C LEU A 34 -0.63 -2.44 13.46
N ALA A 35 -1.00 -1.15 13.42
CA ALA A 35 -0.27 -0.12 14.15
C ALA A 35 -0.28 -0.37 15.65
N MET A 36 -1.43 -0.73 16.23
CA MET A 36 -1.52 -1.12 17.64
C MET A 36 -0.67 -2.36 17.96
N ARG A 37 -0.65 -3.35 17.05
CA ARG A 37 0.15 -4.58 17.22
C ARG A 37 1.65 -4.30 17.23
N TYR A 38 2.13 -3.39 16.40
CA TYR A 38 3.56 -3.15 16.18
C TYR A 38 4.08 -1.85 16.81
N GLY A 39 3.24 -1.11 17.53
CA GLY A 39 3.63 0.14 18.19
C GLY A 39 3.90 1.31 17.23
N ALA A 40 3.27 1.30 16.05
CA ALA A 40 3.30 2.43 15.13
C ALA A 40 2.31 3.52 15.54
N ASP A 41 2.47 4.73 14.99
CA ASP A 41 1.54 5.83 15.24
C ASP A 41 0.14 5.51 14.69
N LEU A 42 -0.82 5.43 15.59
CA LEU A 42 -2.20 5.06 15.26
C LEU A 42 -2.87 6.09 14.34
N LYS A 43 -2.62 7.38 14.56
CA LYS A 43 -3.22 8.45 13.74
C LYS A 43 -2.66 8.42 12.32
N LYS A 44 -1.34 8.25 12.18
CA LYS A 44 -0.70 8.11 10.86
C LYS A 44 -1.23 6.89 10.12
N ALA A 45 -1.39 5.74 10.78
CA ALA A 45 -1.92 4.53 10.18
C ALA A 45 -3.37 4.69 9.70
N LEU A 46 -4.22 5.35 10.50
CA LEU A 46 -5.59 5.67 10.11
C LEU A 46 -5.63 6.59 8.88
N LEU A 47 -4.82 7.66 8.85
CA LEU A 47 -4.79 8.62 7.74
C LEU A 47 -4.23 8.00 6.47
N ALA A 48 -3.10 7.29 6.56
CA ALA A 48 -2.49 6.63 5.40
C ALA A 48 -3.42 5.56 4.80
N GLY A 49 -4.02 4.71 5.64
CA GLY A 49 -4.99 3.71 5.20
C GLY A 49 -6.25 4.31 4.59
N LEU A 50 -6.75 5.42 5.14
CA LEU A 50 -7.92 6.13 4.61
C LEU A 50 -7.63 6.79 3.25
N LEU A 51 -6.41 7.27 3.02
CA LEU A 51 -6.05 8.04 1.83
C LEU A 51 -5.33 7.21 0.75
N HIS A 52 -4.94 5.96 1.01
CA HIS A 52 -4.12 5.18 0.08
C HIS A 52 -4.68 5.13 -1.35
N ASP A 53 -5.97 4.99 -1.49
CA ASP A 53 -6.68 4.86 -2.77
C ASP A 53 -7.48 6.12 -3.17
N CYS A 54 -7.18 7.31 -2.62
CA CYS A 54 -7.94 8.55 -2.89
C CYS A 54 -7.94 8.98 -4.38
N ALA A 55 -6.98 8.49 -5.18
CA ALA A 55 -6.91 8.73 -6.62
C ALA A 55 -7.38 7.53 -7.46
N LYS A 56 -7.86 6.44 -6.85
CA LYS A 56 -8.16 5.17 -7.57
C LYS A 56 -9.25 5.31 -8.63
N CYS A 57 -10.34 6.00 -8.29
CA CYS A 57 -11.50 6.16 -9.16
C CYS A 57 -11.29 7.19 -10.28
N ILE A 58 -10.17 7.93 -10.29
CA ILE A 58 -9.84 8.87 -11.38
C ILE A 58 -9.57 8.06 -12.66
N PRO A 59 -10.16 8.42 -13.83
CA PRO A 59 -9.91 7.74 -15.09
C PRO A 59 -8.42 7.77 -15.50
N GLY A 60 -7.92 6.69 -16.14
CA GLY A 60 -6.51 6.54 -16.47
C GLY A 60 -5.91 7.71 -17.27
N HIS A 61 -6.62 8.17 -18.32
CA HIS A 61 -6.20 9.32 -19.12
C HIS A 61 -6.12 10.62 -18.31
N THR A 62 -7.01 10.76 -17.31
CA THR A 62 -7.02 11.91 -16.41
C THR A 62 -5.86 11.83 -15.42
N LYS A 63 -5.53 10.62 -14.89
CA LYS A 63 -4.35 10.42 -14.05
C LYS A 63 -3.06 10.86 -14.76
N ILE A 64 -2.89 10.46 -16.03
CA ILE A 64 -1.72 10.87 -16.84
C ILE A 64 -1.64 12.39 -16.92
N LYS A 65 -2.73 13.06 -17.35
CA LYS A 65 -2.77 14.52 -17.46
C LYS A 65 -2.49 15.23 -16.14
N MET A 66 -3.01 14.71 -15.04
CA MET A 66 -2.77 15.28 -13.71
C MET A 66 -1.31 15.09 -13.28
N CYS A 67 -0.73 13.92 -13.48
CA CYS A 67 0.68 13.68 -13.19
C CYS A 67 1.58 14.62 -14.00
N GLU A 68 1.34 14.76 -15.30
CA GLU A 68 2.08 15.72 -16.16
C GLU A 68 1.93 17.17 -15.68
N LYS A 69 0.70 17.59 -15.35
CA LYS A 69 0.43 18.93 -14.82
C LYS A 69 1.17 19.20 -13.50
N TYR A 70 1.29 18.21 -12.65
CA TYR A 70 1.91 18.34 -11.32
C TYR A 70 3.41 18.01 -11.32
N GLY A 71 4.00 17.73 -12.49
CA GLY A 71 5.42 17.41 -12.62
C GLY A 71 5.81 16.06 -12.01
N LEU A 72 4.87 15.13 -11.89
CA LEU A 72 5.14 13.77 -11.40
C LEU A 72 5.68 12.94 -12.57
N GLU A 73 6.83 12.31 -12.38
CA GLU A 73 7.41 11.41 -13.38
C GLU A 73 6.48 10.23 -13.68
N ILE A 74 6.38 9.89 -14.97
CA ILE A 74 5.56 8.76 -15.44
C ILE A 74 6.48 7.80 -16.20
N SER A 75 6.64 6.60 -15.70
CA SER A 75 7.41 5.55 -16.38
C SER A 75 6.68 5.00 -17.61
N GLU A 76 7.39 4.28 -18.48
CA GLU A 76 6.76 3.65 -19.65
C GLU A 76 5.69 2.62 -19.27
N ILE A 77 5.91 1.87 -18.17
CA ILE A 77 4.95 0.89 -17.69
C ILE A 77 3.69 1.56 -17.14
N GLU A 78 3.82 2.69 -16.47
CA GLU A 78 2.70 3.48 -15.97
C GLU A 78 1.91 4.15 -17.11
N ARG A 79 2.57 4.55 -18.19
CA ARG A 79 1.86 5.02 -19.40
C ARG A 79 1.03 3.93 -20.04
N LYS A 80 1.54 2.69 -20.07
CA LYS A 80 0.83 1.51 -20.59
C LYS A 80 -0.26 1.03 -19.64
N ASN A 81 -0.03 1.16 -18.33
CA ASN A 81 -0.98 0.81 -17.28
C ASN A 81 -1.20 1.99 -16.31
N PRO A 82 -2.03 2.98 -16.69
CA PRO A 82 -2.26 4.17 -15.85
C PRO A 82 -2.94 3.88 -14.51
N SER A 83 -3.35 2.63 -14.28
CA SER A 83 -3.85 2.23 -12.96
C SER A 83 -2.78 2.38 -11.88
N LEU A 84 -1.50 2.14 -12.21
CA LEU A 84 -0.38 2.26 -11.26
C LEU A 84 -0.18 3.69 -10.74
N LEU A 85 -0.53 4.70 -11.54
CA LEU A 85 -0.38 6.12 -11.17
C LEU A 85 -1.20 6.54 -9.94
N HIS A 86 -2.21 5.75 -9.53
CA HIS A 86 -3.05 6.16 -8.40
C HIS A 86 -2.28 6.31 -7.09
N ALA A 87 -1.23 5.56 -6.88
CA ALA A 87 -0.43 5.62 -5.66
C ALA A 87 0.35 6.94 -5.56
N LYS A 88 1.16 7.29 -6.57
CA LYS A 88 1.92 8.55 -6.56
C LYS A 88 1.02 9.79 -6.70
N LEU A 89 -0.02 9.72 -7.52
CA LEU A 89 -1.01 10.80 -7.63
C LEU A 89 -1.81 10.93 -6.33
N GLY A 90 -2.11 9.81 -5.66
CA GLY A 90 -2.77 9.79 -4.36
C GLY A 90 -1.94 10.48 -3.28
N ALA A 91 -0.63 10.23 -3.23
CA ALA A 91 0.27 10.94 -2.32
C ALA A 91 0.28 12.45 -2.59
N TYR A 92 0.36 12.86 -3.87
CA TYR A 92 0.26 14.27 -4.23
C TYR A 92 -1.07 14.89 -3.79
N LEU A 93 -2.20 14.23 -4.07
CA LEU A 93 -3.52 14.72 -3.67
C LEU A 93 -3.72 14.70 -2.15
N ALA A 94 -3.12 13.76 -1.44
CA ALA A 94 -3.13 13.77 0.02
C ALA A 94 -2.49 15.03 0.57
N LYS A 95 -1.39 15.49 -0.01
CA LYS A 95 -0.72 16.75 0.34
C LYS A 95 -1.53 17.97 -0.09
N ASP A 96 -1.87 18.07 -1.36
CA ASP A 96 -2.48 19.27 -1.97
C ASP A 96 -3.94 19.48 -1.56
N LYS A 97 -4.74 18.41 -1.55
CA LYS A 97 -6.20 18.46 -1.36
C LYS A 97 -6.67 18.15 0.05
N TYR A 98 -5.93 17.28 0.76
CA TYR A 98 -6.28 16.83 2.11
C TYR A 98 -5.35 17.40 3.18
N GLU A 99 -4.41 18.26 2.78
CA GLU A 99 -3.54 19.03 3.69
C GLU A 99 -2.65 18.14 4.58
N ILE A 100 -2.26 16.96 4.07
CA ILE A 100 -1.34 16.05 4.75
C ILE A 100 0.09 16.50 4.48
N GLU A 101 0.80 16.96 5.52
CA GLU A 101 2.20 17.40 5.41
C GLU A 101 3.20 16.33 5.89
N ASP A 102 2.73 15.30 6.58
CA ASP A 102 3.58 14.23 7.13
C ASP A 102 4.11 13.33 6.01
N GLU A 103 5.42 13.42 5.76
CA GLU A 103 6.10 12.69 4.68
C GLU A 103 6.03 11.16 4.86
N GLU A 104 5.91 10.64 6.10
CA GLU A 104 5.77 9.21 6.34
C GLU A 104 4.39 8.70 5.86
N ILE A 105 3.34 9.49 6.06
CA ILE A 105 2.00 9.20 5.53
C ILE A 105 2.00 9.26 4.01
N LEU A 106 2.60 10.32 3.43
CA LEU A 106 2.68 10.48 1.97
C LEU A 106 3.45 9.33 1.32
N MET A 107 4.57 8.90 1.92
CA MET A 107 5.36 7.79 1.43
C MET A 107 4.59 6.46 1.54
N ALA A 108 3.85 6.22 2.63
CA ALA A 108 3.01 5.03 2.76
C ALA A 108 1.91 4.98 1.68
N ILE A 109 1.32 6.12 1.34
CA ILE A 109 0.36 6.22 0.23
C ILE A 109 1.06 5.95 -1.11
N CYS A 110 2.24 6.52 -1.34
CA CYS A 110 2.98 6.38 -2.60
C CYS A 110 3.41 4.93 -2.87
N SER A 111 3.84 4.20 -1.84
CA SER A 111 4.44 2.88 -1.97
C SER A 111 3.46 1.71 -1.79
N HIS A 112 2.18 1.95 -1.50
CA HIS A 112 1.24 0.89 -1.15
C HIS A 112 0.96 -0.14 -2.27
N THR A 113 1.25 0.19 -3.52
CA THR A 113 0.97 -0.69 -4.68
C THR A 113 2.20 -1.53 -5.08
N THR A 114 3.34 -0.89 -5.28
CA THR A 114 4.57 -1.54 -5.74
C THR A 114 5.51 -1.93 -4.60
N GLY A 115 5.32 -1.33 -3.45
CA GLY A 115 6.33 -1.30 -2.40
C GLY A 115 7.54 -0.45 -2.80
N ARG A 116 8.60 -0.56 -2.04
CA ARG A 116 9.96 -0.12 -2.36
C ARG A 116 10.99 -0.83 -1.45
N PRO A 117 12.27 -0.91 -1.83
CA PRO A 117 13.32 -1.33 -0.91
C PRO A 117 13.33 -0.49 0.37
N GLY A 118 13.44 -1.14 1.52
CA GLY A 118 13.58 -0.47 2.81
C GLY A 118 12.35 0.32 3.27
N MET A 119 11.14 -0.19 3.06
CA MET A 119 9.89 0.42 3.57
C MET A 119 9.95 0.64 5.08
N SER A 120 9.43 1.79 5.55
CA SER A 120 9.16 2.06 6.96
C SER A 120 8.09 1.10 7.51
N LEU A 121 7.93 1.10 8.83
CA LEU A 121 6.87 0.29 9.46
C LEU A 121 5.47 0.71 8.97
N LEU A 122 5.23 2.01 8.81
CA LEU A 122 3.95 2.51 8.33
C LEU A 122 3.66 2.09 6.88
N GLU A 123 4.66 2.13 6.00
CA GLU A 123 4.53 1.67 4.61
C GLU A 123 4.17 0.18 4.55
N LYS A 124 4.85 -0.67 5.34
CA LYS A 124 4.55 -2.10 5.43
C LYS A 124 3.12 -2.35 5.94
N ILE A 125 2.71 -1.60 6.95
CA ILE A 125 1.35 -1.69 7.52
C ILE A 125 0.30 -1.41 6.45
N VAL A 126 0.43 -0.31 5.71
CA VAL A 126 -0.56 0.08 4.69
C VAL A 126 -0.57 -0.91 3.52
N TYR A 127 0.61 -1.34 3.05
CA TYR A 127 0.76 -2.34 2.00
C TYR A 127 0.07 -3.67 2.35
N ILE A 128 0.33 -4.18 3.55
CA ILE A 128 -0.26 -5.43 4.03
C ILE A 128 -1.77 -5.27 4.28
N ALA A 129 -2.20 -4.15 4.85
CA ALA A 129 -3.61 -3.87 5.12
C ALA A 129 -4.44 -3.81 3.84
N ASP A 130 -3.92 -3.18 2.78
CA ASP A 130 -4.56 -3.14 1.46
C ASP A 130 -4.75 -4.55 0.88
N TYR A 131 -3.76 -5.44 1.05
CA TYR A 131 -3.84 -6.81 0.54
C TYR A 131 -4.87 -7.65 1.30
N MET A 132 -4.98 -7.52 2.63
CA MET A 132 -5.68 -8.49 3.48
C MET A 132 -6.93 -7.97 4.21
N GLU A 133 -7.35 -6.71 4.01
CA GLU A 133 -8.51 -6.17 4.72
C GLU A 133 -9.74 -7.10 4.58
N PRO A 134 -10.66 -7.12 5.57
CA PRO A 134 -11.73 -8.13 5.64
C PRO A 134 -12.68 -8.18 4.44
N GLY A 135 -12.82 -7.08 3.68
CA GLY A 135 -13.67 -7.01 2.49
C GLY A 135 -13.02 -7.57 1.22
N ARG A 136 -11.72 -7.91 1.25
CA ARG A 136 -11.03 -8.50 0.10
C ARG A 136 -11.58 -9.88 -0.24
N LYS A 137 -11.62 -10.16 -1.56
CA LYS A 137 -11.91 -11.52 -2.04
C LYS A 137 -10.94 -12.51 -1.42
N GLU A 138 -11.49 -13.62 -0.93
CA GLU A 138 -10.71 -14.69 -0.31
C GLU A 138 -9.76 -15.32 -1.34
N LEU A 139 -8.47 -15.28 -1.04
CA LEU A 139 -7.40 -15.93 -1.80
C LEU A 139 -6.94 -17.19 -1.05
N PRO A 140 -6.38 -18.19 -1.74
CA PRO A 140 -5.94 -19.44 -1.07
C PRO A 140 -4.97 -19.25 0.09
N ASN A 141 -4.15 -18.19 0.05
CA ASN A 141 -3.15 -17.85 1.07
C ASN A 141 -3.66 -16.85 2.12
N MET A 142 -4.90 -16.37 2.03
CA MET A 142 -5.39 -15.23 2.83
C MET A 142 -5.37 -15.50 4.32
N ALA A 143 -5.75 -16.71 4.75
CA ALA A 143 -5.74 -17.09 6.16
C ALA A 143 -4.31 -17.02 6.75
N ASP A 144 -3.31 -17.53 6.03
CA ASP A 144 -1.91 -17.48 6.43
C ASP A 144 -1.38 -16.05 6.45
N VAL A 145 -1.70 -15.24 5.44
CA VAL A 145 -1.30 -13.82 5.39
C VAL A 145 -1.87 -13.07 6.58
N ARG A 146 -3.17 -13.23 6.88
CA ARG A 146 -3.83 -12.58 8.02
C ARG A 146 -3.21 -12.99 9.37
N ARG A 147 -2.82 -14.25 9.53
CA ARG A 147 -2.11 -14.72 10.73
C ARG A 147 -0.71 -14.10 10.82
N LEU A 148 0.09 -14.23 9.76
CA LEU A 148 1.46 -13.69 9.70
C LEU A 148 1.51 -12.19 9.90
N ALA A 149 0.53 -11.44 9.40
CA ALA A 149 0.47 -9.99 9.56
C ALA A 149 0.50 -9.54 11.03
N PHE A 150 0.05 -10.39 11.97
CA PHE A 150 0.08 -10.11 13.40
C PHE A 150 1.22 -10.82 14.15
N GLU A 151 1.95 -11.72 13.49
CA GLU A 151 3.07 -12.46 14.08
C GLU A 151 4.43 -11.90 13.65
N ASP A 152 4.69 -11.79 12.35
CA ASP A 152 5.94 -11.29 11.75
C ASP A 152 5.61 -10.48 10.49
N ILE A 153 5.65 -9.17 10.61
CA ILE A 153 5.27 -8.24 9.51
C ILE A 153 6.20 -8.36 8.31
N ASP A 154 7.49 -8.67 8.52
CA ASP A 154 8.47 -8.79 7.45
C ASP A 154 8.28 -10.10 6.67
N GLU A 155 8.00 -11.21 7.35
CA GLU A 155 7.66 -12.47 6.70
C GLU A 155 6.32 -12.37 5.97
N CYS A 156 5.34 -11.67 6.55
CA CYS A 156 4.05 -11.39 5.89
C CYS A 156 4.24 -10.62 4.59
N LEU A 157 5.00 -9.53 4.65
CA LEU A 157 5.30 -8.69 3.49
C LEU A 157 6.01 -9.49 2.39
N TYR A 158 7.07 -10.22 2.75
CA TYR A 158 7.77 -11.09 1.80
C TYR A 158 6.82 -12.09 1.11
N ARG A 159 5.93 -12.72 1.88
CA ARG A 159 4.95 -13.68 1.36
C ARG A 159 4.00 -13.03 0.35
N ILE A 160 3.48 -11.84 0.66
CA ILE A 160 2.61 -11.10 -0.24
C ILE A 160 3.34 -10.71 -1.52
N LEU A 161 4.56 -10.17 -1.42
CA LEU A 161 5.38 -9.77 -2.59
C LEU A 161 5.64 -10.96 -3.51
N ARG A 162 6.08 -12.10 -2.95
CA ARG A 162 6.32 -13.35 -3.69
C ARG A 162 5.07 -13.82 -4.43
N ASP A 163 3.96 -13.93 -3.71
CA ASP A 163 2.72 -14.48 -4.24
C ASP A 163 2.12 -13.54 -5.31
N SER A 164 2.28 -12.22 -5.13
CA SER A 164 1.89 -11.22 -6.12
C SER A 164 2.71 -11.32 -7.41
N LEU A 165 4.04 -11.48 -7.31
CA LEU A 165 4.90 -11.67 -8.49
C LEU A 165 4.59 -12.98 -9.22
N VAL A 166 4.36 -14.07 -8.48
CA VAL A 166 3.95 -15.36 -9.07
C VAL A 166 2.64 -15.20 -9.84
N TYR A 167 1.67 -14.51 -9.26
CA TYR A 167 0.39 -14.25 -9.92
C TYR A 167 0.55 -13.39 -11.18
N LEU A 168 1.28 -12.28 -11.10
CA LEU A 168 1.49 -11.37 -12.23
C LEU A 168 2.21 -12.08 -13.39
N LYS A 169 3.24 -12.88 -13.10
CA LYS A 169 3.96 -13.69 -14.10
C LYS A 169 3.05 -14.74 -14.74
N ALA A 170 2.22 -15.40 -13.94
CA ALA A 170 1.29 -16.42 -14.45
C ALA A 170 0.18 -15.85 -15.35
N GLN A 171 -0.14 -14.55 -15.21
CA GLN A 171 -1.12 -13.86 -16.04
C GLN A 171 -0.51 -13.07 -17.20
N ASP A 172 0.80 -13.20 -17.43
CA ASP A 172 1.56 -12.42 -18.45
C ASP A 172 1.32 -10.90 -18.33
N MET A 173 1.15 -10.43 -17.09
CA MET A 173 0.92 -9.02 -16.81
C MET A 173 2.25 -8.26 -16.71
N PRO A 174 2.30 -7.01 -17.22
CA PRO A 174 3.47 -6.16 -17.04
C PRO A 174 3.75 -5.95 -15.54
N ILE A 175 5.01 -6.16 -15.15
CA ILE A 175 5.47 -6.00 -13.77
C ILE A 175 6.29 -4.71 -13.68
N ASP A 176 5.95 -3.85 -12.71
CA ASP A 176 6.75 -2.66 -12.42
C ASP A 176 8.09 -3.09 -11.81
N GLN A 177 9.18 -2.50 -12.31
CA GLN A 177 10.53 -2.79 -11.86
C GLN A 177 10.68 -2.61 -10.33
N THR A 178 10.03 -1.58 -9.77
CA THR A 178 10.04 -1.33 -8.33
C THR A 178 9.46 -2.51 -7.54
N THR A 179 8.46 -3.21 -8.09
CA THR A 179 7.89 -4.41 -7.43
C THR A 179 8.90 -5.55 -7.38
N GLU A 180 9.68 -5.77 -8.46
CA GLU A 180 10.73 -6.78 -8.48
C GLU A 180 11.87 -6.42 -7.52
N GLU A 181 12.36 -5.18 -7.57
CA GLU A 181 13.40 -4.68 -6.66
C GLU A 181 12.97 -4.76 -5.19
N THR A 182 11.70 -4.49 -4.90
CA THR A 182 11.13 -4.63 -3.56
C THR A 182 11.18 -6.08 -3.10
N TYR A 183 10.73 -7.01 -3.93
CA TYR A 183 10.77 -8.44 -3.60
C TYR A 183 12.21 -8.91 -3.36
N GLU A 184 13.16 -8.57 -4.25
CA GLU A 184 14.56 -8.95 -4.11
C GLU A 184 15.15 -8.44 -2.79
N TYR A 185 14.89 -7.17 -2.44
CA TYR A 185 15.36 -6.60 -1.18
C TYR A 185 14.87 -7.40 0.05
N TYR A 186 13.58 -7.74 0.10
CA TYR A 186 13.01 -8.47 1.24
C TYR A 186 13.37 -9.95 1.24
N ASN A 187 13.57 -10.56 0.07
CA ASN A 187 14.11 -11.91 -0.04
C ASN A 187 15.53 -12.01 0.53
N ASP A 188 16.40 -11.10 0.14
CA ASP A 188 17.78 -11.03 0.64
C ASP A 188 17.85 -10.77 2.15
N ALA A 189 16.99 -9.89 2.66
CA ALA A 189 16.89 -9.62 4.09
C ALA A 189 16.47 -10.87 4.89
N ARG A 190 15.50 -11.63 4.35
CA ARG A 190 15.02 -12.89 4.92
C ARG A 190 16.11 -13.97 4.92
N GLU A 191 16.84 -14.14 3.83
CA GLU A 191 17.95 -15.10 3.74
C GLU A 191 19.08 -14.78 4.74
N ARG A 192 19.42 -13.50 4.89
CA ARG A 192 20.41 -13.04 5.89
C ARG A 192 19.96 -13.39 7.32
N LYS A 193 18.69 -13.14 7.66
CA LYS A 193 18.12 -13.49 8.96
C LYS A 193 18.18 -15.00 9.23
N SER A 194 17.92 -15.82 8.23
CA SER A 194 17.97 -17.29 8.32
C SER A 194 19.38 -17.82 8.56
N ARG A 195 20.38 -17.29 7.84
CA ARG A 195 21.81 -17.69 7.99
C ARG A 195 22.34 -17.33 9.38
N ASN A 196 22.02 -16.14 9.89
CA ASN A 196 22.44 -15.71 11.23
C ASN A 196 21.85 -16.59 12.34
N ASN A 197 20.60 -16.99 12.22
CA ASN A 197 19.95 -17.88 13.19
C ASN A 197 20.56 -19.30 13.19
N SER A 198 21.02 -19.77 12.02
CA SER A 198 21.68 -21.08 11.89
C SER A 198 23.12 -21.13 12.43
N GLN A 199 23.75 -19.98 12.65
CA GLN A 199 25.11 -19.87 13.22
C GLN A 199 25.12 -19.73 14.77
N VAL A 200 23.96 -19.50 15.37
CA VAL A 200 23.81 -19.31 16.83
C VAL A 200 23.22 -20.55 17.51
N SER A 201 22.83 -21.56 16.74
CA SER A 201 22.32 -22.87 17.21
C SER A 201 23.41 -23.92 17.17
#